data_4eb5b0870e4e9800ee9010d2939b3c6d
#
_entry.id   4eb5b0870e4e9800ee9010d2939b3c6d
#
_cell.length_a   1.000
_cell.length_b   1.000
_cell.length_c   1.000
_cell.angle_alpha   90.00
_cell.angle_beta   90.00
_cell.angle_gamma   90.00
#
_symmetry.space_group_name_H-M   'P 1'
#
loop_
_entity.id
_entity.type
_entity.pdbx_description
1 polymer ?
#
loop_
_entity_poly.entity_id
_entity_poly.type
_entity_poly.pdbx_seq_one_letter_code
_entity_poly.pdbx_strand_id
1 'polypeptide(L)'
;PLCLETIALYSAVDREGKRVVDLGCGEGRDVIQFAREGYEAVGIDISARGLKKAEAWAKKENIVISTIQSDLVSFRLGEEFDVVYSSGTLTYLPQDVRRAVFSNYKRFTRQGGLNAFNVFVEKPFLETPPDWGIDEHFYISGELLTYYWDWEIVRFEERILDCNSGGVPHKHAMDVMIARRV
;
A
#
# COMPACT_ATOMS: atom_id res chain seq x y z
N PRO A 1 6.97 -8.45 -6.81
CA PRO A 1 6.09 -7.33 -6.41
C PRO A 1 5.60 -7.53 -4.97
N LEU A 2 5.47 -6.43 -4.21
CA LEU A 2 5.05 -6.47 -2.79
C LEU A 2 3.74 -7.23 -2.58
N CYS A 3 2.78 -7.06 -3.47
CA CYS A 3 1.50 -7.77 -3.42
C CYS A 3 1.70 -9.30 -3.39
N LEU A 4 2.44 -9.87 -4.34
CA LEU A 4 2.69 -11.32 -4.41
C LEU A 4 3.46 -11.85 -3.19
N GLU A 5 4.40 -11.07 -2.67
CA GLU A 5 5.16 -11.42 -1.48
C GLU A 5 4.28 -11.43 -0.23
N THR A 6 3.37 -10.44 -0.10
CA THR A 6 2.40 -10.38 0.99
C THR A 6 1.42 -11.56 0.91
N ILE A 7 0.93 -11.87 -0.28
CA ILE A 7 0.05 -13.03 -0.52
C ILE A 7 0.74 -14.34 -0.10
N ALA A 8 2.03 -14.50 -0.43
CA ALA A 8 2.79 -15.73 -0.14
C ALA A 8 3.01 -16.00 1.36
N LEU A 9 2.76 -15.03 2.23
CA LEU A 9 2.88 -15.22 3.70
C LEU A 9 1.72 -16.00 4.32
N TYR A 10 0.64 -16.20 3.58
CA TYR A 10 -0.46 -17.10 3.97
C TYR A 10 -0.58 -18.25 2.97
N SER A 11 -0.90 -19.46 3.47
CA SER A 11 -1.23 -20.58 2.57
C SER A 11 -2.54 -20.28 1.82
N ALA A 12 -2.79 -20.98 0.70
CA ALA A 12 -4.01 -20.81 -0.08
C ALA A 12 -5.29 -21.03 0.76
N VAL A 13 -5.26 -22.03 1.66
CA VAL A 13 -6.39 -22.33 2.58
C VAL A 13 -6.57 -21.23 3.62
N ASP A 14 -5.47 -20.67 4.14
CA ASP A 14 -5.54 -19.60 5.15
C ASP A 14 -5.96 -18.26 4.58
N ARG A 15 -5.94 -18.07 3.26
CA ARG A 15 -6.31 -16.80 2.60
C ARG A 15 -7.82 -16.69 2.38
N GLU A 16 -8.52 -17.78 2.24
CA GLU A 16 -9.96 -17.77 1.96
C GLU A 16 -10.73 -17.07 3.08
N GLY A 17 -11.50 -16.03 2.69
CA GLY A 17 -12.26 -15.19 3.61
C GLY A 17 -11.45 -14.20 4.44
N LYS A 18 -10.12 -14.13 4.30
CA LYS A 18 -9.33 -13.04 4.86
C LYS A 18 -9.62 -11.74 4.15
N ARG A 19 -9.65 -10.67 4.93
CA ARG A 19 -9.95 -9.33 4.43
C ARG A 19 -8.67 -8.55 4.17
N VAL A 20 -8.59 -7.94 3.00
CA VAL A 20 -7.50 -7.02 2.66
C VAL A 20 -8.05 -5.66 2.24
N VAL A 21 -7.37 -4.60 2.67
CA VAL A 21 -7.59 -3.25 2.14
C VAL A 21 -6.35 -2.79 1.37
N ASP A 22 -6.56 -2.34 0.14
CA ASP A 22 -5.55 -1.73 -0.73
C ASP A 22 -5.75 -0.21 -0.74
N LEU A 23 -4.86 0.49 -0.05
CA LEU A 23 -4.88 1.94 0.16
C LEU A 23 -4.18 2.65 -1.00
N GLY A 24 -4.95 3.31 -1.84
CA GLY A 24 -4.50 3.88 -3.10
C GLY A 24 -4.46 2.84 -4.21
N CYS A 25 -5.54 2.10 -4.38
CA CYS A 25 -5.63 0.97 -5.31
C CYS A 25 -5.61 1.37 -6.80
N GLY A 26 -5.79 2.67 -7.11
CA GLY A 26 -5.78 3.18 -8.48
C GLY A 26 -6.78 2.49 -9.39
N GLU A 27 -6.27 1.92 -10.47
CA GLU A 27 -7.05 1.17 -11.47
C GLU A 27 -7.22 -0.33 -11.12
N GLY A 28 -6.81 -0.76 -9.89
CA GLY A 28 -7.15 -2.07 -9.35
C GLY A 28 -6.11 -3.17 -9.49
N ARG A 29 -4.88 -2.87 -9.91
CA ARG A 29 -3.84 -3.90 -10.14
C ARG A 29 -3.68 -4.88 -8.98
N ASP A 30 -3.48 -4.35 -7.78
CA ASP A 30 -3.15 -5.17 -6.61
C ASP A 30 -4.40 -5.67 -5.88
N VAL A 31 -5.45 -4.85 -5.73
CA VAL A 31 -6.72 -5.26 -5.11
C VAL A 31 -7.38 -6.42 -5.86
N ILE A 32 -7.33 -6.42 -7.20
CA ILE A 32 -7.82 -7.53 -8.02
C ILE A 32 -6.95 -8.77 -7.84
N GLN A 33 -5.62 -8.61 -7.74
CA GLN A 33 -4.73 -9.74 -7.49
C GLN A 33 -5.00 -10.38 -6.13
N PHE A 34 -5.23 -9.61 -5.07
CA PHE A 34 -5.65 -10.15 -3.78
C PHE A 34 -6.98 -10.91 -3.89
N ALA A 35 -7.97 -10.35 -4.58
CA ALA A 35 -9.26 -11.02 -4.76
C ALA A 35 -9.16 -12.33 -5.55
N ARG A 36 -8.28 -12.41 -6.58
CA ARG A 36 -7.99 -13.65 -7.30
C ARG A 36 -7.45 -14.76 -6.39
N GLU A 37 -6.74 -14.37 -5.36
CA GLU A 37 -6.10 -15.27 -4.40
C GLU A 37 -6.99 -15.62 -3.20
N GLY A 38 -8.28 -15.27 -3.25
CA GLY A 38 -9.28 -15.68 -2.26
C GLY A 38 -9.54 -14.67 -1.14
N TYR A 39 -8.93 -13.48 -1.18
CA TYR A 39 -9.22 -12.44 -0.19
C TYR A 39 -10.54 -11.72 -0.48
N GLU A 40 -11.23 -11.31 0.57
CA GLU A 40 -12.26 -10.27 0.49
C GLU A 40 -11.55 -8.91 0.37
N ALA A 41 -11.46 -8.40 -0.86
CA ALA A 41 -10.61 -7.25 -1.17
C ALA A 41 -11.40 -5.95 -1.28
N VAL A 42 -10.91 -4.92 -0.57
CA VAL A 42 -11.44 -3.55 -0.58
C VAL A 42 -10.38 -2.62 -1.14
N GLY A 43 -10.68 -1.89 -2.21
CA GLY A 43 -9.80 -0.87 -2.78
C GLY A 43 -10.26 0.52 -2.36
N ILE A 44 -9.32 1.36 -1.94
CA ILE A 44 -9.58 2.76 -1.59
C ILE A 44 -8.73 3.65 -2.49
N ASP A 45 -9.34 4.64 -3.11
CA ASP A 45 -8.63 5.62 -3.94
C ASP A 45 -9.40 6.94 -4.00
N ILE A 46 -8.68 8.04 -4.20
CA ILE A 46 -9.29 9.36 -4.41
C ILE A 46 -9.91 9.49 -5.81
N SER A 47 -9.40 8.74 -6.78
CA SER A 47 -9.78 8.81 -8.19
C SER A 47 -11.03 7.98 -8.49
N ALA A 48 -12.20 8.63 -8.57
CA ALA A 48 -13.42 7.98 -9.03
C ALA A 48 -13.27 7.31 -10.42
N ARG A 49 -12.41 7.87 -11.29
CA ARG A 49 -12.11 7.27 -12.60
C ARG A 49 -11.28 5.99 -12.46
N GLY A 50 -10.30 5.99 -11.55
CA GLY A 50 -9.51 4.81 -11.24
C GLY A 50 -10.38 3.67 -10.73
N LEU A 51 -11.22 3.97 -9.73
CA LEU A 51 -12.14 2.99 -9.13
C LEU A 51 -13.11 2.39 -10.17
N LYS A 52 -13.70 3.21 -11.06
CA LYS A 52 -14.54 2.70 -12.14
C LYS A 52 -13.81 1.75 -13.08
N LYS A 53 -12.53 2.00 -13.36
CA LYS A 53 -11.72 1.08 -14.18
C LYS A 53 -11.42 -0.23 -13.42
N ALA A 54 -11.11 -0.15 -12.13
CA ALA A 54 -10.91 -1.32 -11.27
C ALA A 54 -12.16 -2.21 -11.23
N GLU A 55 -13.35 -1.62 -11.00
CA GLU A 55 -14.63 -2.31 -11.01
C GLU A 55 -14.96 -2.95 -12.37
N ALA A 56 -14.71 -2.23 -13.47
CA ALA A 56 -14.92 -2.75 -14.81
C ALA A 56 -13.97 -3.92 -15.12
N TRP A 57 -12.72 -3.84 -14.68
CA TRP A 57 -11.76 -4.93 -14.84
C TRP A 57 -12.15 -6.14 -14.00
N ALA A 58 -12.47 -5.96 -12.72
CA ALA A 58 -12.91 -7.05 -11.83
C ALA A 58 -14.16 -7.76 -12.42
N LYS A 59 -15.15 -6.98 -12.89
CA LYS A 59 -16.35 -7.52 -13.54
C LYS A 59 -16.03 -8.35 -14.80
N LYS A 60 -15.10 -7.87 -15.64
CA LYS A 60 -14.67 -8.59 -16.85
C LYS A 60 -14.07 -9.96 -16.54
N GLU A 61 -13.42 -10.07 -15.38
CA GLU A 61 -12.78 -11.31 -14.93
C GLU A 61 -13.64 -12.14 -13.97
N ASN A 62 -14.90 -11.74 -13.73
CA ASN A 62 -15.81 -12.36 -12.75
C ASN A 62 -15.23 -12.40 -11.33
N ILE A 63 -14.49 -11.35 -10.96
CA ILE A 63 -13.89 -11.16 -9.63
C ILE A 63 -14.74 -10.14 -8.88
N VAL A 64 -14.92 -10.37 -7.57
CA VAL A 64 -15.65 -9.45 -6.68
C VAL A 64 -14.63 -8.63 -5.88
N ILE A 65 -14.73 -7.32 -5.98
CA ILE A 65 -14.03 -6.36 -5.12
C ILE A 65 -15.02 -5.33 -4.59
N SER A 66 -14.70 -4.70 -3.46
CA SER A 66 -15.40 -3.51 -3.00
C SER A 66 -14.52 -2.28 -3.21
N THR A 67 -15.11 -1.13 -3.48
CA THR A 67 -14.36 0.12 -3.67
C THR A 67 -14.93 1.24 -2.82
N ILE A 68 -14.05 2.11 -2.32
CA ILE A 68 -14.40 3.31 -1.54
C ILE A 68 -13.64 4.49 -2.12
N GLN A 69 -14.36 5.53 -2.54
CA GLN A 69 -13.71 6.78 -2.94
C GLN A 69 -13.40 7.60 -1.69
N SER A 70 -12.12 7.81 -1.41
CA SER A 70 -11.68 8.64 -0.29
C SER A 70 -10.25 9.14 -0.47
N ASP A 71 -9.94 10.28 0.19
CA ASP A 71 -8.60 10.80 0.32
C ASP A 71 -7.93 10.16 1.55
N LEU A 72 -6.77 9.52 1.36
CA LEU A 72 -6.02 8.83 2.42
C LEU A 72 -5.53 9.77 3.53
N VAL A 73 -5.37 11.05 3.26
CA VAL A 73 -4.97 12.05 4.27
C VAL A 73 -6.03 12.12 5.38
N SER A 74 -7.30 12.10 5.01
CA SER A 74 -8.44 12.19 5.94
C SER A 74 -9.06 10.83 6.27
N PHE A 75 -8.88 9.82 5.41
CA PHE A 75 -9.47 8.50 5.60
C PHE A 75 -8.90 7.78 6.81
N ARG A 76 -9.77 7.08 7.53
CA ARG A 76 -9.40 6.19 8.64
C ARG A 76 -10.18 4.89 8.54
N LEU A 77 -9.50 3.77 8.76
CA LEU A 77 -10.14 2.47 8.88
C LEU A 77 -11.10 2.47 10.08
N GLY A 78 -12.29 1.94 9.90
CA GLY A 78 -13.31 1.77 10.93
C GLY A 78 -13.63 0.30 11.24
N GLU A 79 -12.99 -0.62 10.53
CA GLU A 79 -13.17 -2.08 10.67
C GLU A 79 -11.84 -2.80 10.50
N GLU A 80 -11.77 -4.04 10.99
CA GLU A 80 -10.53 -4.82 11.00
C GLU A 80 -10.27 -5.57 9.69
N PHE A 81 -8.98 -5.62 9.32
CA PHE A 81 -8.45 -6.34 8.18
C PHE A 81 -7.35 -7.31 8.60
N ASP A 82 -7.20 -8.40 7.85
CA ASP A 82 -6.07 -9.31 7.98
C ASP A 82 -4.82 -8.75 7.30
N VAL A 83 -5.01 -7.95 6.25
CA VAL A 83 -3.93 -7.27 5.53
C VAL A 83 -4.32 -5.82 5.27
N VAL A 84 -3.45 -4.90 5.69
CA VAL A 84 -3.48 -3.49 5.27
C VAL A 84 -2.31 -3.28 4.31
N TYR A 85 -2.62 -2.92 3.07
CA TYR A 85 -1.67 -2.88 1.98
C TYR A 85 -1.65 -1.49 1.32
N SER A 86 -0.49 -1.06 0.85
CA SER A 86 -0.35 0.09 -0.04
C SER A 86 0.93 0.01 -0.86
N SER A 87 0.86 0.38 -2.13
CA SER A 87 2.01 0.40 -3.03
C SER A 87 2.17 1.76 -3.72
N GLY A 88 3.14 2.54 -3.24
CA GLY A 88 3.53 3.84 -3.81
C GLY A 88 2.65 5.03 -3.43
N THR A 89 1.47 4.81 -2.85
CA THR A 89 0.48 5.88 -2.64
C THR A 89 0.68 6.63 -1.31
N LEU A 90 1.30 6.00 -0.30
CA LEU A 90 1.50 6.66 1.00
C LEU A 90 2.45 7.88 0.92
N THR A 91 3.12 8.06 -0.19
CA THR A 91 3.88 9.26 -0.52
C THR A 91 3.04 10.56 -0.48
N TYR A 92 1.73 10.45 -0.72
CA TYR A 92 0.81 11.59 -0.60
C TYR A 92 0.41 11.93 0.83
N LEU A 93 0.92 11.23 1.85
CA LEU A 93 0.68 11.56 3.25
C LEU A 93 1.68 12.61 3.75
N PRO A 94 1.26 13.83 4.12
CA PRO A 94 2.09 14.80 4.80
C PRO A 94 2.70 14.22 6.09
N GLN A 95 3.91 14.65 6.44
CA GLN A 95 4.65 14.10 7.56
C GLN A 95 3.91 14.21 8.91
N ASP A 96 3.20 15.30 9.13
CA ASP A 96 2.47 15.59 10.37
C ASP A 96 1.29 14.65 10.62
N VAL A 97 0.68 14.06 9.57
CA VAL A 97 -0.45 13.12 9.72
C VAL A 97 -0.01 11.66 9.82
N ARG A 98 1.20 11.31 9.39
CA ARG A 98 1.68 9.91 9.26
C ARG A 98 1.52 9.10 10.54
N ARG A 99 1.93 9.66 11.69
CA ARG A 99 1.84 8.96 13.00
C ARG A 99 0.39 8.56 13.31
N ALA A 100 -0.57 9.45 13.09
CA ALA A 100 -1.98 9.18 13.35
C ALA A 100 -2.55 8.15 12.36
N VAL A 101 -2.15 8.24 11.09
CA VAL A 101 -2.54 7.32 10.02
C VAL A 101 -2.03 5.91 10.30
N PHE A 102 -0.72 5.73 10.55
CA PHE A 102 -0.15 4.41 10.85
C PHE A 102 -0.66 3.83 12.16
N SER A 103 -0.94 4.66 13.18
CA SER A 103 -1.59 4.21 14.42
C SER A 103 -3.00 3.66 14.15
N ASN A 104 -3.75 4.29 13.24
CA ASN A 104 -5.06 3.77 12.82
C ASN A 104 -4.91 2.44 12.07
N TYR A 105 -3.99 2.32 11.11
CA TYR A 105 -3.77 1.07 10.37
C TYR A 105 -3.39 -0.08 11.31
N LYS A 106 -2.47 0.17 12.26
CA LYS A 106 -2.09 -0.81 13.29
C LYS A 106 -3.28 -1.24 14.16
N ARG A 107 -4.10 -0.28 14.58
CA ARG A 107 -5.28 -0.55 15.42
C ARG A 107 -6.27 -1.49 14.73
N PHE A 108 -6.50 -1.29 13.44
CA PHE A 108 -7.48 -2.02 12.65
C PHE A 108 -6.87 -3.18 11.85
N THR A 109 -5.67 -3.61 12.18
CA THR A 109 -5.11 -4.88 11.70
C THR A 109 -5.37 -5.96 12.74
N ARG A 110 -5.93 -7.10 12.34
CA ARG A 110 -6.18 -8.24 13.24
C ARG A 110 -4.89 -8.79 13.83
N GLN A 111 -5.00 -9.48 14.97
CA GLN A 111 -3.90 -10.25 15.56
C GLN A 111 -3.34 -11.26 14.53
N GLY A 112 -2.03 -11.32 14.35
CA GLY A 112 -1.37 -12.11 13.30
C GLY A 112 -1.48 -11.52 11.88
N GLY A 113 -2.20 -10.41 11.73
CA GLY A 113 -2.37 -9.73 10.45
C GLY A 113 -1.13 -8.94 10.02
N LEU A 114 -1.12 -8.50 8.77
CA LEU A 114 0.01 -7.87 8.10
C LEU A 114 -0.28 -6.42 7.72
N ASN A 115 0.73 -5.57 7.87
CA ASN A 115 0.82 -4.29 7.17
C ASN A 115 1.97 -4.38 6.16
N ALA A 116 1.68 -4.14 4.88
CA ALA A 116 2.63 -4.26 3.79
C ALA A 116 2.64 -2.99 2.96
N PHE A 117 3.72 -2.24 3.04
CA PHE A 117 3.84 -0.93 2.42
C PHE A 117 5.13 -0.77 1.65
N ASN A 118 5.09 0.00 0.58
CA ASN A 118 6.28 0.65 0.08
C ASN A 118 6.08 2.17 0.02
N VAL A 119 7.15 2.89 0.28
CA VAL A 119 7.18 4.36 0.27
C VAL A 119 8.43 4.85 -0.41
N PHE A 120 8.32 5.96 -1.12
CA PHE A 120 9.49 6.60 -1.70
C PHE A 120 10.26 7.38 -0.64
N VAL A 121 11.59 7.23 -0.66
CA VAL A 121 12.49 7.87 0.32
C VAL A 121 13.42 8.86 -0.36
N GLU A 122 13.70 9.95 0.34
CA GLU A 122 14.67 10.95 -0.11
C GLU A 122 16.10 10.42 0.06
N LYS A 123 16.94 10.66 -0.95
CA LYS A 123 18.38 10.37 -0.91
C LYS A 123 19.17 11.57 -1.40
N PRO A 124 20.21 12.01 -0.65
CA PRO A 124 20.99 13.20 -1.03
C PRO A 124 21.80 13.02 -2.32
N PHE A 125 21.96 11.78 -2.80
CA PHE A 125 22.68 11.44 -4.03
C PHE A 125 21.74 11.13 -5.22
N LEU A 126 20.42 11.26 -5.06
CA LEU A 126 19.44 11.15 -6.13
C LEU A 126 18.82 12.52 -6.43
N GLU A 127 18.61 12.80 -7.70
CA GLU A 127 17.87 13.99 -8.12
C GLU A 127 16.38 13.80 -7.85
N THR A 128 15.68 14.92 -7.58
CA THR A 128 14.22 14.89 -7.47
C THR A 128 13.62 14.44 -8.80
N PRO A 129 12.72 13.45 -8.81
CA PRO A 129 12.08 12.99 -10.03
C PRO A 129 11.37 14.13 -10.77
N PRO A 130 11.50 14.22 -12.10
CA PRO A 130 10.99 15.35 -12.88
C PRO A 130 9.46 15.40 -12.97
N ASP A 131 8.79 14.29 -12.70
CA ASP A 131 7.34 14.14 -12.71
C ASP A 131 6.68 14.31 -11.33
N TRP A 132 7.48 14.63 -10.30
CA TRP A 132 6.98 14.86 -8.94
C TRP A 132 6.75 16.34 -8.69
N GLY A 133 5.64 16.64 -7.98
CA GLY A 133 5.18 17.96 -7.64
C GLY A 133 5.28 18.28 -6.16
N ILE A 134 4.40 19.14 -5.70
CA ILE A 134 4.33 19.61 -4.32
C ILE A 134 3.50 18.70 -3.40
N ASP A 135 2.77 17.78 -3.99
CA ASP A 135 1.85 16.89 -3.25
C ASP A 135 2.52 15.58 -2.81
N GLU A 136 3.72 15.30 -3.35
CA GLU A 136 4.52 14.15 -2.95
C GLU A 136 5.44 14.51 -1.78
N HIS A 137 5.32 13.71 -0.72
CA HIS A 137 6.09 13.89 0.52
C HIS A 137 7.01 12.68 0.73
N PHE A 138 8.29 12.84 0.42
CA PHE A 138 9.27 11.78 0.66
C PHE A 138 9.32 11.37 2.13
N TYR A 139 9.61 10.09 2.33
CA TYR A 139 9.96 9.54 3.62
C TYR A 139 11.48 9.62 3.82
N ILE A 140 11.91 9.51 5.07
CA ILE A 140 13.32 9.26 5.40
C ILE A 140 13.54 7.74 5.41
N SER A 141 14.71 7.28 4.94
CA SER A 141 15.07 5.86 4.98
C SER A 141 14.85 5.26 6.35
N GLY A 142 14.10 4.16 6.42
CA GLY A 142 13.77 3.49 7.67
C GLY A 142 12.64 4.17 8.47
N GLU A 143 12.02 5.23 8.00
CA GLU A 143 10.94 5.93 8.74
C GLU A 143 9.80 4.98 9.09
N LEU A 144 9.41 4.06 8.19
CA LEU A 144 8.36 3.08 8.45
C LEU A 144 8.66 2.24 9.70
N LEU A 145 9.91 1.86 9.95
CA LEU A 145 10.30 1.08 11.12
C LEU A 145 10.00 1.82 12.43
N THR A 146 10.02 3.15 12.42
CA THR A 146 9.72 3.96 13.61
C THR A 146 8.25 3.88 14.03
N TYR A 147 7.33 3.58 13.10
CA TYR A 147 5.91 3.38 13.39
C TYR A 147 5.59 1.94 13.79
N TYR A 148 6.46 0.96 13.41
CA TYR A 148 6.25 -0.48 13.59
C TYR A 148 7.28 -1.15 14.51
N TRP A 149 8.01 -0.38 15.32
CA TRP A 149 9.06 -0.88 16.24
C TRP A 149 8.56 -1.95 17.24
N ASP A 150 7.26 -1.98 17.52
CA ASP A 150 6.57 -2.90 18.43
C ASP A 150 5.89 -4.07 17.71
N TRP A 151 6.14 -4.24 16.39
CA TRP A 151 5.65 -5.34 15.58
C TRP A 151 6.80 -6.23 15.11
N GLU A 152 6.49 -7.46 14.72
CA GLU A 152 7.46 -8.31 14.02
C GLU A 152 7.72 -7.75 12.62
N ILE A 153 8.95 -7.36 12.34
CA ILE A 153 9.37 -6.96 11.00
C ILE A 153 9.69 -8.22 10.20
N VAL A 154 8.73 -8.68 9.39
CA VAL A 154 8.87 -9.88 8.55
C VAL A 154 9.84 -9.60 7.41
N ARG A 155 9.80 -8.38 6.87
CA ARG A 155 10.69 -7.91 5.82
C ARG A 155 10.89 -6.41 5.91
N PHE A 156 12.12 -5.96 5.70
CA PHE A 156 12.45 -4.58 5.39
C PHE A 156 13.59 -4.55 4.38
N GLU A 157 13.45 -3.73 3.35
CA GLU A 157 14.45 -3.59 2.30
C GLU A 157 14.35 -2.19 1.70
N GLU A 158 15.48 -1.55 1.47
CA GLU A 158 15.57 -0.35 0.66
C GLU A 158 16.09 -0.70 -0.73
N ARG A 159 15.45 -0.18 -1.76
CA ARG A 159 15.80 -0.41 -3.17
C ARG A 159 15.96 0.89 -3.91
N ILE A 160 16.93 0.92 -4.84
CA ILE A 160 17.03 1.95 -5.86
C ILE A 160 16.53 1.37 -7.17
N LEU A 161 15.55 2.04 -7.78
CA LEU A 161 14.86 1.59 -8.98
C LEU A 161 15.07 2.59 -10.10
N ASP A 162 15.33 2.06 -11.31
CA ASP A 162 15.27 2.88 -12.53
C ASP A 162 13.82 3.12 -12.92
N CYS A 163 13.50 4.35 -13.26
CA CYS A 163 12.17 4.79 -13.68
C CYS A 163 12.26 5.65 -14.95
N ASN A 164 11.21 5.61 -15.74
CA ASN A 164 11.06 6.42 -16.94
C ASN A 164 9.66 7.04 -17.02
N SER A 165 8.99 7.23 -15.89
CA SER A 165 7.74 7.98 -15.83
C SER A 165 7.99 9.42 -16.26
N GLY A 166 7.01 10.05 -16.91
CA GLY A 166 7.19 11.37 -17.47
C GLY A 166 8.11 11.43 -18.73
N GLY A 167 8.63 10.27 -19.20
CA GLY A 167 9.49 10.19 -20.39
C GLY A 167 10.95 10.62 -20.18
N VAL A 168 11.36 10.90 -18.95
CA VAL A 168 12.73 11.25 -18.57
C VAL A 168 13.29 10.15 -17.66
N PRO A 169 14.38 9.45 -18.06
CA PRO A 169 15.02 8.44 -17.21
C PRO A 169 15.51 9.05 -15.89
N HIS A 170 15.11 8.47 -14.78
CA HIS A 170 15.55 8.87 -13.44
C HIS A 170 15.51 7.68 -12.47
N LYS A 171 15.89 7.89 -11.22
CA LYS A 171 15.91 6.85 -10.20
C LYS A 171 15.02 7.25 -9.01
N HIS A 172 14.39 6.24 -8.43
CA HIS A 172 13.74 6.36 -7.13
C HIS A 172 14.44 5.49 -6.11
N ALA A 173 14.51 5.96 -4.86
CA ALA A 173 14.76 5.10 -3.71
C ALA A 173 13.42 4.79 -3.03
N MET A 174 13.26 3.56 -2.56
CA MET A 174 12.01 3.06 -2.01
C MET A 174 12.30 2.12 -0.84
N ASP A 175 11.67 2.37 0.31
CA ASP A 175 11.58 1.41 1.39
C ASP A 175 10.39 0.47 1.14
N VAL A 176 10.62 -0.82 1.35
CA VAL A 176 9.61 -1.88 1.28
C VAL A 176 9.56 -2.56 2.63
N MET A 177 8.40 -2.60 3.26
CA MET A 177 8.20 -3.20 4.57
C MET A 177 7.00 -4.13 4.58
N ILE A 178 7.15 -5.28 5.26
CA ILE A 178 6.05 -6.13 5.72
C ILE A 178 6.23 -6.32 7.22
N ALA A 179 5.24 -5.92 8.00
CA ALA A 179 5.20 -6.06 9.44
C ALA A 179 3.99 -6.88 9.87
N ARG A 180 4.15 -7.75 10.87
CA ARG A 180 3.10 -8.59 11.44
C ARG A 180 2.74 -8.13 12.84
N ARG A 181 1.44 -8.05 13.13
CA ARG A 181 0.93 -7.81 14.47
C ARG A 181 1.11 -9.04 15.35
N VAL A 182 1.96 -8.96 16.38
CA VAL A 182 2.25 -10.01 17.36
C VAL A 182 1.52 -9.77 18.66
#